data_0f8bf0772a2cdf17213ed623ffa96522
#
_entry.id   0f8bf0772a2cdf17213ed623ffa96522
#
_cell.length_a   1.000
_cell.length_b   1.000
_cell.length_c   1.000
_cell.angle_alpha   90.00
_cell.angle_beta   90.00
_cell.angle_gamma   90.00
#
_symmetry.space_group_name_H-M   'P 1'
#
loop_
_entity.id
_entity.type
_entity.pdbx_description
1 polymer ?
#
loop_
_entity_poly.entity_id
_entity_poly.type
_entity_poly.pdbx_seq_one_letter_code
_entity_poly.pdbx_strand_id
1 'polypeptide(L)'
;KEGKSIGVYPEGDIDMFCRTLPVDVSIAKYAKMMKVPVVILRINGAGSRACRWSKYARHSKITYSIQEVLSKEQVQEMDVNELHKVIVDGITVNDLKYHQDLNRKQRIGFARAEWLELGLYMCPKCHRLEVLSSKGDKVFCTKCDFEAKYHRDCTIRNEEFTSTLADLDDWQYGELKKRIDAAKEGEVILEAHDLDLQYAKETEFFKKPIGITYLKVYKTHIEFEYNGEAVKVNIKDIKRLMLQYKDVLE
;
A
#
# COMPACT_ATOMS: atom_id res chain seq x y z
N LYS A 1 20.26 -29.56 1.74
CA LYS A 1 18.90 -29.72 2.31
C LYS A 1 19.07 -30.02 3.80
N GLU A 2 19.19 -28.94 4.60
CA GLU A 2 19.56 -29.06 6.03
C GLU A 2 18.33 -29.14 6.96
N GLY A 3 17.14 -29.47 6.44
CA GLY A 3 15.92 -29.55 7.25
C GLY A 3 15.44 -28.21 7.84
N LYS A 4 15.87 -27.08 7.27
CA LYS A 4 15.46 -25.73 7.69
C LYS A 4 14.15 -25.33 7.04
N SER A 5 13.31 -24.59 7.77
CA SER A 5 12.10 -23.93 7.23
C SER A 5 12.46 -22.57 6.68
N ILE A 6 11.74 -22.13 5.64
CA ILE A 6 11.86 -20.82 5.04
C ILE A 6 10.52 -20.10 5.19
N GLY A 7 10.53 -18.90 5.78
CA GLY A 7 9.38 -17.99 5.78
C GLY A 7 9.40 -17.11 4.53
N VAL A 8 8.25 -16.99 3.87
CA VAL A 8 8.09 -16.14 2.68
C VAL A 8 6.91 -15.20 2.89
N TYR A 9 7.11 -13.93 2.59
CA TYR A 9 6.07 -12.90 2.54
C TYR A 9 5.81 -12.58 1.07
N PRO A 10 4.77 -13.20 0.44
CA PRO A 10 4.65 -13.18 -1.02
C PRO A 10 4.14 -11.85 -1.61
N GLU A 11 3.68 -10.95 -0.77
CA GLU A 11 3.24 -9.61 -1.19
C GLU A 11 4.40 -8.71 -1.63
N GLY A 12 5.59 -8.94 -1.08
CA GLY A 12 6.81 -8.20 -1.41
C GLY A 12 6.83 -6.73 -0.98
N ASP A 13 5.72 -6.19 -0.48
CA ASP A 13 5.58 -4.85 0.10
C ASP A 13 4.44 -4.84 1.13
N ILE A 14 4.18 -3.69 1.75
CA ILE A 14 3.13 -3.48 2.76
C ILE A 14 2.11 -2.49 2.21
N ASP A 15 0.83 -2.88 2.23
CA ASP A 15 -0.29 -1.99 1.86
C ASP A 15 -0.42 -0.78 2.80
N MET A 16 -0.80 0.38 2.26
CA MET A 16 -0.99 1.61 3.03
C MET A 16 -2.15 1.49 4.03
N PHE A 17 -3.18 0.72 3.69
CA PHE A 17 -4.42 0.63 4.47
C PHE A 17 -4.68 -0.75 5.07
N CYS A 18 -3.58 -1.48 5.33
CA CYS A 18 -3.60 -2.73 6.11
C CYS A 18 -4.40 -3.86 5.44
N ARG A 19 -4.34 -3.94 4.10
CA ARG A 19 -4.89 -5.02 3.29
C ARG A 19 -3.77 -5.84 2.67
N THR A 20 -4.09 -7.08 2.31
CA THR A 20 -3.17 -7.89 1.50
C THR A 20 -3.05 -7.30 0.10
N LEU A 21 -1.81 -7.10 -0.34
CA LEU A 21 -1.50 -6.67 -1.71
C LEU A 21 -1.69 -7.82 -2.70
N PRO A 22 -1.85 -7.51 -4.00
CA PRO A 22 -1.85 -8.53 -5.04
C PRO A 22 -0.58 -9.40 -5.00
N VAL A 23 -0.76 -10.70 -5.00
CA VAL A 23 0.33 -11.67 -4.95
C VAL A 23 0.54 -12.27 -6.33
N ASP A 24 1.77 -12.23 -6.81
CA ASP A 24 2.12 -12.79 -8.12
C ASP A 24 2.10 -14.33 -8.12
N VAL A 25 1.72 -14.91 -9.24
CA VAL A 25 1.64 -16.36 -9.43
C VAL A 25 2.97 -17.09 -9.27
N SER A 26 4.08 -16.36 -9.31
CA SER A 26 5.43 -16.89 -9.10
C SER A 26 5.59 -17.57 -7.73
N ILE A 27 4.82 -17.19 -6.71
CA ILE A 27 4.86 -17.85 -5.40
C ILE A 27 4.45 -19.32 -5.49
N ALA A 28 3.42 -19.64 -6.28
CA ALA A 28 2.99 -21.03 -6.50
C ALA A 28 4.04 -21.81 -7.31
N LYS A 29 4.62 -21.19 -8.33
CA LYS A 29 5.72 -21.79 -9.11
C LYS A 29 6.93 -22.07 -8.22
N TYR A 30 7.27 -21.13 -7.32
CA TYR A 30 8.35 -21.28 -6.35
C TYR A 30 8.08 -22.44 -5.38
N ALA A 31 6.86 -22.51 -4.81
CA ALA A 31 6.47 -23.61 -3.93
C ALA A 31 6.61 -24.99 -4.60
N LYS A 32 6.12 -25.12 -5.85
CA LYS A 32 6.27 -26.35 -6.65
C LYS A 32 7.76 -26.70 -6.93
N MET A 33 8.57 -25.69 -7.25
CA MET A 33 10.01 -25.87 -7.51
C MET A 33 10.76 -26.40 -6.28
N MET A 34 10.38 -25.92 -5.08
CA MET A 34 11.03 -26.32 -3.83
C MET A 34 10.75 -27.78 -3.43
N LYS A 35 9.65 -28.37 -3.87
CA LYS A 35 9.24 -29.77 -3.59
C LYS A 35 9.25 -30.08 -2.09
N VAL A 36 8.67 -29.21 -1.28
CA VAL A 36 8.54 -29.32 0.17
C VAL A 36 7.09 -29.10 0.60
N PRO A 37 6.68 -29.54 1.81
CA PRO A 37 5.39 -29.17 2.36
C PRO A 37 5.26 -27.65 2.50
N VAL A 38 4.04 -27.12 2.35
CA VAL A 38 3.71 -25.69 2.48
C VAL A 38 2.73 -25.51 3.62
N VAL A 39 3.06 -24.60 4.54
CA VAL A 39 2.15 -24.15 5.60
C VAL A 39 1.73 -22.73 5.32
N ILE A 40 0.43 -22.50 5.19
CA ILE A 40 -0.14 -21.18 4.95
C ILE A 40 -0.58 -20.58 6.29
N LEU A 41 0.06 -19.48 6.68
CA LEU A 41 -0.16 -18.79 7.93
C LEU A 41 -0.81 -17.44 7.69
N ARG A 42 -1.97 -17.20 8.28
CA ARG A 42 -2.63 -15.90 8.27
C ARG A 42 -2.30 -15.12 9.53
N ILE A 43 -1.96 -13.83 9.35
CA ILE A 43 -1.68 -12.89 10.43
C ILE A 43 -2.72 -11.77 10.37
N ASN A 44 -3.54 -11.62 11.40
CA ASN A 44 -4.53 -10.54 11.50
C ASN A 44 -4.12 -9.54 12.58
N GLY A 45 -4.37 -8.26 12.34
CA GLY A 45 -4.14 -7.17 13.30
C GLY A 45 -2.73 -6.58 13.25
N ALA A 46 -1.82 -7.11 12.43
CA ALA A 46 -0.45 -6.61 12.34
C ALA A 46 -0.39 -5.24 11.64
N GLY A 47 -1.08 -5.09 10.51
CA GLY A 47 -1.16 -3.84 9.76
C GLY A 47 -1.81 -2.73 10.55
N SER A 48 -2.88 -3.02 11.30
CA SER A 48 -3.56 -2.02 12.12
C SER A 48 -2.75 -1.55 13.34
N ARG A 49 -1.74 -2.31 13.76
CA ARG A 49 -0.79 -1.90 14.80
C ARG A 49 0.15 -0.81 14.33
N ALA A 50 0.68 -0.97 13.13
CA ALA A 50 1.64 -0.05 12.53
C ALA A 50 1.23 0.17 11.07
N CYS A 51 0.16 0.95 10.86
CA CYS A 51 -0.25 1.34 9.52
C CYS A 51 0.91 2.09 8.85
N ARG A 52 1.15 1.78 7.60
CA ARG A 52 2.30 2.30 6.86
C ARG A 52 2.35 3.83 6.81
N TRP A 53 1.23 4.51 6.80
CA TRP A 53 1.13 5.96 6.82
C TRP A 53 1.25 6.57 8.22
N SER A 54 1.05 5.79 9.29
CA SER A 54 0.87 6.33 10.63
C SER A 54 2.21 6.71 11.28
N LYS A 55 2.29 7.91 11.82
CA LYS A 55 3.43 8.40 12.60
C LYS A 55 3.71 7.55 13.85
N TYR A 56 2.66 7.01 14.46
CA TYR A 56 2.76 6.29 15.72
C TYR A 56 2.21 4.87 15.63
N ALA A 57 2.92 3.94 16.24
CA ALA A 57 2.41 2.59 16.42
C ALA A 57 1.24 2.58 17.41
N ARG A 58 0.31 1.65 17.22
CA ARG A 58 -0.91 1.47 18.02
C ARG A 58 -0.89 0.14 18.76
N HIS A 59 -1.56 0.07 19.89
CA HIS A 59 -1.78 -1.20 20.56
C HIS A 59 -2.93 -1.95 19.88
N SER A 60 -2.59 -3.00 19.15
CA SER A 60 -3.54 -3.91 18.49
C SER A 60 -3.24 -5.35 18.88
N LYS A 61 -4.26 -6.19 18.93
CA LYS A 61 -4.09 -7.63 19.11
C LYS A 61 -3.73 -8.26 17.77
N ILE A 62 -2.57 -8.90 17.72
CA ILE A 62 -2.16 -9.71 16.58
C ILE A 62 -2.57 -11.16 16.85
N THR A 63 -3.18 -11.80 15.87
CA THR A 63 -3.54 -13.23 15.92
C THR A 63 -2.95 -13.96 14.74
N TYR A 64 -2.51 -15.19 14.99
CA TYR A 64 -1.96 -16.09 13.99
C TYR A 64 -2.86 -17.28 13.86
N SER A 65 -3.12 -17.73 12.65
CA SER A 65 -3.88 -18.95 12.38
C SER A 65 -3.29 -19.70 11.18
N ILE A 66 -3.12 -21.00 11.34
CA ILE A 66 -2.80 -21.87 10.23
C ILE A 66 -4.08 -22.04 9.41
N GLN A 67 -4.01 -21.70 8.13
CA GLN A 67 -5.14 -21.82 7.20
C GLN A 67 -5.11 -23.15 6.48
N GLU A 68 -3.90 -23.59 6.07
CA GLU A 68 -3.71 -24.79 5.29
C GLU A 68 -2.35 -25.40 5.60
N VAL A 69 -2.29 -26.72 5.54
CA VAL A 69 -1.05 -27.50 5.60
C VAL A 69 -1.08 -28.45 4.41
N LEU A 70 -0.31 -28.14 3.38
CA LEU A 70 -0.22 -28.92 2.15
C LEU A 70 1.00 -29.84 2.22
N SER A 71 0.80 -31.14 2.01
CA SER A 71 1.93 -32.07 1.85
C SER A 71 2.70 -31.77 0.56
N LYS A 72 3.90 -32.31 0.46
CA LYS A 72 4.70 -32.18 -0.76
C LYS A 72 3.95 -32.73 -1.97
N GLU A 73 3.26 -33.85 -1.80
CA GLU A 73 2.47 -34.50 -2.87
C GLU A 73 1.34 -33.62 -3.33
N GLN A 74 0.54 -33.08 -2.41
CA GLN A 74 -0.54 -32.14 -2.71
C GLN A 74 -0.03 -30.91 -3.46
N VAL A 75 1.08 -30.31 -3.02
CA VAL A 75 1.71 -29.18 -3.71
C VAL A 75 2.13 -29.52 -5.15
N GLN A 76 2.60 -30.76 -5.39
CA GLN A 76 3.02 -31.19 -6.72
C GLN A 76 1.84 -31.55 -7.64
N GLU A 77 0.75 -32.10 -7.12
CA GLU A 77 -0.45 -32.50 -7.86
C GLU A 77 -1.31 -31.31 -8.28
N MET A 78 -1.47 -30.30 -7.42
CA MET A 78 -2.26 -29.11 -7.72
C MET A 78 -1.76 -28.40 -9.00
N ASP A 79 -2.67 -27.86 -9.78
CA ASP A 79 -2.33 -26.88 -10.83
C ASP A 79 -1.71 -25.61 -10.22
N VAL A 80 -0.90 -24.90 -10.99
CA VAL A 80 -0.22 -23.67 -10.53
C VAL A 80 -1.20 -22.59 -10.11
N ASN A 81 -2.31 -22.43 -10.87
CA ASN A 81 -3.31 -21.40 -10.56
C ASN A 81 -4.18 -21.81 -9.37
N GLU A 82 -4.48 -23.10 -9.23
CA GLU A 82 -5.16 -23.65 -8.06
C GLU A 82 -4.33 -23.43 -6.79
N LEU A 83 -3.07 -23.82 -6.82
CA LEU A 83 -2.14 -23.60 -5.69
C LEU A 83 -2.01 -22.11 -5.37
N HIS A 84 -1.88 -21.26 -6.39
CA HIS A 84 -1.84 -19.80 -6.21
C HIS A 84 -3.10 -19.29 -5.51
N LYS A 85 -4.29 -19.73 -5.94
CA LYS A 85 -5.55 -19.36 -5.32
C LYS A 85 -5.61 -19.78 -3.85
N VAL A 86 -5.22 -21.04 -3.53
CA VAL A 86 -5.19 -21.53 -2.14
C VAL A 86 -4.26 -20.69 -1.27
N ILE A 87 -3.08 -20.33 -1.78
CA ILE A 87 -2.13 -19.47 -1.07
C ILE A 87 -2.75 -18.09 -0.82
N VAL A 88 -3.27 -17.44 -1.86
CA VAL A 88 -3.84 -16.09 -1.78
C VAL A 88 -5.04 -16.06 -0.83
N ASP A 89 -5.99 -16.98 -0.99
CA ASP A 89 -7.18 -17.07 -0.11
C ASP A 89 -6.76 -17.28 1.35
N GLY A 90 -5.71 -18.09 1.57
CA GLY A 90 -5.20 -18.39 2.90
C GLY A 90 -4.52 -17.21 3.60
N ILE A 91 -3.80 -16.35 2.89
CA ILE A 91 -3.10 -15.20 3.48
C ILE A 91 -3.91 -13.90 3.47
N THR A 92 -4.99 -13.82 2.66
CA THR A 92 -5.76 -12.60 2.48
C THR A 92 -6.35 -12.07 3.78
N VAL A 93 -6.05 -10.82 4.09
CA VAL A 93 -6.54 -10.08 5.25
C VAL A 93 -6.98 -8.66 4.87
N ASN A 94 -7.91 -8.14 5.65
CA ASN A 94 -8.20 -6.71 5.76
C ASN A 94 -8.29 -6.40 7.26
N ASP A 95 -7.21 -5.90 7.82
CA ASP A 95 -7.10 -5.72 9.26
C ASP A 95 -8.09 -4.68 9.80
N LEU A 96 -8.45 -3.69 9.00
CA LEU A 96 -9.44 -2.69 9.42
C LEU A 96 -10.82 -3.32 9.55
N LYS A 97 -11.23 -4.13 8.56
CA LYS A 97 -12.48 -4.89 8.60
C LYS A 97 -12.47 -5.94 9.72
N TYR A 98 -11.39 -6.66 9.90
CA TYR A 98 -11.23 -7.64 10.97
C TYR A 98 -11.49 -7.05 12.36
N HIS A 99 -11.03 -5.82 12.62
CA HIS A 99 -11.30 -5.14 13.86
C HIS A 99 -12.76 -4.70 14.01
N GLN A 100 -13.41 -4.30 12.93
CA GLN A 100 -14.84 -3.94 12.93
C GLN A 100 -15.72 -5.16 13.17
N ASP A 101 -15.49 -6.26 12.45
CA ASP A 101 -16.27 -7.51 12.56
C ASP A 101 -16.21 -8.11 13.96
N LEU A 102 -15.08 -7.98 14.64
CA LEU A 102 -14.92 -8.44 16.02
C LEU A 102 -15.36 -7.41 17.08
N ASN A 103 -15.92 -6.28 16.67
CA ASN A 103 -16.22 -5.14 17.54
C ASN A 103 -15.00 -4.77 18.44
N ARG A 104 -13.80 -4.96 17.90
CA ARG A 104 -12.55 -4.70 18.61
C ARG A 104 -12.07 -3.30 18.28
N LYS A 105 -12.10 -2.44 19.29
CA LYS A 105 -11.51 -1.10 19.18
C LYS A 105 -9.99 -1.20 19.28
N GLN A 106 -9.27 -0.48 18.44
CA GLN A 106 -7.84 -0.25 18.63
C GLN A 106 -7.66 0.36 20.03
N ARG A 107 -6.93 -0.34 20.88
CA ARG A 107 -6.98 -0.05 22.31
C ARG A 107 -6.39 1.29 22.68
N ILE A 108 -5.21 1.63 22.20
CA ILE A 108 -4.55 2.88 22.59
C ILE A 108 -3.79 3.41 21.38
N GLY A 109 -4.04 4.64 21.02
CA GLY A 109 -3.33 5.42 20.05
C GLY A 109 -3.74 6.86 20.23
N PHE A 110 -2.79 7.74 20.30
CA PHE A 110 -3.00 9.17 20.17
C PHE A 110 -2.60 9.60 18.77
N ALA A 111 -3.10 10.74 18.33
CA ALA A 111 -2.79 11.29 17.01
C ALA A 111 -2.97 10.24 15.88
N ARG A 112 -4.14 9.57 15.89
CA ARG A 112 -4.41 8.41 15.03
C ARG A 112 -4.51 8.72 13.55
N ALA A 113 -4.80 9.96 13.19
CA ALA A 113 -4.84 10.41 11.80
C ALA A 113 -3.51 11.02 11.34
N GLU A 114 -2.53 11.20 12.22
CA GLU A 114 -1.27 11.87 11.89
C GLU A 114 -0.57 11.17 10.72
N TRP A 115 -0.29 11.94 9.66
CA TRP A 115 0.29 11.53 8.38
C TRP A 115 -0.65 10.71 7.46
N LEU A 116 -1.95 10.72 7.71
CA LEU A 116 -2.91 10.00 6.87
C LEU A 116 -2.92 10.51 5.41
N GLU A 117 -2.58 11.78 5.20
CA GLU A 117 -2.39 12.40 3.88
C GLU A 117 -1.32 11.71 3.02
N LEU A 118 -0.42 10.92 3.60
CA LEU A 118 0.54 10.13 2.84
C LEU A 118 -0.13 8.99 2.03
N GLY A 119 -1.31 8.55 2.47
CA GLY A 119 -2.09 7.54 1.78
C GLY A 119 -3.35 8.09 1.11
N LEU A 120 -4.01 9.06 1.74
CA LEU A 120 -5.20 9.71 1.18
C LEU A 120 -4.79 10.97 0.40
N TYR A 121 -4.65 10.83 -0.90
CA TYR A 121 -4.20 11.91 -1.80
C TYR A 121 -5.34 12.73 -2.41
N MET A 122 -6.60 12.33 -2.24
CA MET A 122 -7.75 13.03 -2.81
C MET A 122 -8.78 13.39 -1.74
N CYS A 123 -9.25 14.64 -1.74
CA CYS A 123 -10.31 15.09 -0.83
C CYS A 123 -11.66 14.48 -1.20
N PRO A 124 -12.37 13.81 -0.28
CA PRO A 124 -13.68 13.20 -0.58
C PRO A 124 -14.77 14.20 -0.95
N LYS A 125 -14.65 15.47 -0.54
CA LYS A 125 -15.65 16.52 -0.80
C LYS A 125 -15.39 17.32 -2.07
N CYS A 126 -14.17 17.83 -2.25
CA CYS A 126 -13.87 18.68 -3.41
C CYS A 126 -13.11 17.96 -4.53
N HIS A 127 -12.75 16.69 -4.35
CA HIS A 127 -12.03 15.84 -5.31
C HIS A 127 -10.68 16.40 -5.80
N ARG A 128 -10.11 17.38 -5.09
CA ARG A 128 -8.76 17.89 -5.39
C ARG A 128 -7.70 16.96 -4.84
N LEU A 129 -6.61 16.86 -5.56
CA LEU A 129 -5.43 16.08 -5.18
C LEU A 129 -4.52 16.88 -4.25
N GLU A 130 -3.80 16.17 -3.36
CA GLU A 130 -2.74 16.73 -2.49
C GLU A 130 -3.18 17.93 -1.64
N VAL A 131 -4.45 17.94 -1.23
CA VAL A 131 -5.04 19.02 -0.43
C VAL A 131 -5.45 18.58 0.97
N LEU A 132 -5.23 17.29 1.29
CA LEU A 132 -5.49 16.78 2.63
C LEU A 132 -4.29 17.03 3.54
N SER A 133 -4.59 17.24 4.80
CA SER A 133 -3.62 17.35 5.89
C SER A 133 -4.20 16.71 7.13
N SER A 134 -3.35 16.32 8.07
CA SER A 134 -3.79 15.67 9.29
C SER A 134 -3.14 16.27 10.53
N LYS A 135 -3.90 16.25 11.63
CA LYS A 135 -3.39 16.65 12.95
C LYS A 135 -4.13 15.90 14.05
N GLY A 136 -3.38 15.19 14.87
CA GLY A 136 -3.98 14.39 15.94
C GLY A 136 -4.86 13.28 15.38
N ASP A 137 -6.16 13.29 15.72
CA ASP A 137 -7.14 12.33 15.23
C ASP A 137 -7.95 12.85 14.03
N LYS A 138 -7.62 14.02 13.49
CA LYS A 138 -8.38 14.67 12.43
C LYS A 138 -7.63 14.64 11.11
N VAL A 139 -8.38 14.47 10.02
CA VAL A 139 -7.96 14.75 8.64
C VAL A 139 -8.86 15.86 8.11
N PHE A 140 -8.29 16.81 7.40
CA PHE A 140 -9.01 17.97 6.87
C PHE A 140 -8.44 18.40 5.53
N CYS A 141 -9.27 19.11 4.75
CA CYS A 141 -8.86 19.66 3.48
C CYS A 141 -8.38 21.12 3.65
N THR A 142 -7.28 21.48 2.98
CA THR A 142 -6.75 22.84 2.98
C THR A 142 -7.45 23.76 1.97
N LYS A 143 -8.36 23.24 1.14
CA LYS A 143 -9.02 23.94 0.03
C LYS A 143 -10.54 23.98 0.10
N CYS A 144 -11.14 23.20 1.00
CA CYS A 144 -12.58 23.26 1.29
C CYS A 144 -12.80 22.97 2.79
N ASP A 145 -14.06 22.97 3.22
CA ASP A 145 -14.49 22.76 4.60
C ASP A 145 -14.59 21.28 5.03
N PHE A 146 -14.02 20.35 4.25
CA PHE A 146 -13.99 18.95 4.65
C PHE A 146 -13.10 18.78 5.88
N GLU A 147 -13.66 18.27 6.96
CA GLU A 147 -12.96 17.78 8.15
C GLU A 147 -13.64 16.49 8.62
N ALA A 148 -12.85 15.47 8.97
CA ALA A 148 -13.35 14.22 9.53
C ALA A 148 -12.39 13.68 10.61
N LYS A 149 -12.92 12.86 11.53
CA LYS A 149 -12.15 12.26 12.61
C LYS A 149 -11.93 10.78 12.37
N TYR A 150 -10.69 10.33 12.57
CA TYR A 150 -10.35 8.91 12.59
C TYR A 150 -10.66 8.32 13.96
N HIS A 151 -11.51 7.31 13.99
CA HIS A 151 -12.02 6.69 15.21
C HIS A 151 -11.29 5.39 15.56
N ARG A 152 -11.52 4.92 16.80
CA ARG A 152 -10.92 3.67 17.33
C ARG A 152 -11.39 2.40 16.62
N ASP A 153 -12.51 2.47 15.92
CA ASP A 153 -13.07 1.40 15.08
C ASP A 153 -12.56 1.42 13.65
N CYS A 154 -11.49 2.18 13.39
CA CYS A 154 -10.85 2.32 12.08
C CYS A 154 -11.74 3.00 11.02
N THR A 155 -12.76 3.73 11.43
CA THR A 155 -13.57 4.56 10.53
C THR A 155 -13.09 6.01 10.54
N ILE A 156 -13.29 6.70 9.42
CA ILE A 156 -13.22 8.15 9.30
C ILE A 156 -14.64 8.67 9.16
N ARG A 157 -15.02 9.63 10.00
CA ARG A 157 -16.37 10.19 9.97
C ARG A 157 -16.46 11.61 10.48
N ASN A 158 -17.47 12.31 9.99
CA ASN A 158 -18.05 13.54 10.53
C ASN A 158 -19.57 13.39 10.57
N GLU A 159 -20.33 14.49 10.66
CA GLU A 159 -21.81 14.48 10.74
C GLU A 159 -22.46 13.94 9.45
N GLU A 160 -21.86 14.19 8.28
CA GLU A 160 -22.42 13.86 6.96
C GLU A 160 -21.73 12.68 6.28
N PHE A 161 -20.58 12.24 6.81
CA PHE A 161 -19.70 11.32 6.11
C PHE A 161 -19.20 10.23 7.05
N THR A 162 -19.26 8.98 6.60
CA THR A 162 -18.66 7.84 7.28
C THR A 162 -18.07 6.89 6.25
N SER A 163 -16.80 6.53 6.42
CA SER A 163 -16.12 5.58 5.54
C SER A 163 -15.03 4.81 6.28
N THR A 164 -14.55 3.74 5.68
CA THR A 164 -13.29 3.10 6.07
C THR A 164 -12.14 3.65 5.22
N LEU A 165 -10.90 3.46 5.68
CA LEU A 165 -9.74 3.82 4.86
C LEU A 165 -9.65 3.00 3.58
N ALA A 166 -10.07 1.74 3.64
CA ALA A 166 -10.09 0.86 2.47
C ALA A 166 -11.09 1.35 1.41
N ASP A 167 -12.30 1.73 1.83
CA ASP A 167 -13.31 2.25 0.92
C ASP A 167 -12.88 3.59 0.30
N LEU A 168 -12.21 4.44 1.08
CA LEU A 168 -11.65 5.70 0.59
C LEU A 168 -10.53 5.48 -0.42
N ASP A 169 -9.70 4.48 -0.20
CA ASP A 169 -8.64 4.12 -1.13
C ASP A 169 -9.19 3.59 -2.45
N ASP A 170 -10.17 2.70 -2.39
CA ASP A 170 -10.85 2.18 -3.57
C ASP A 170 -11.57 3.30 -4.34
N TRP A 171 -12.20 4.24 -3.62
CA TRP A 171 -12.85 5.40 -4.21
C TRP A 171 -11.82 6.34 -4.88
N GLN A 172 -10.75 6.76 -4.19
CA GLN A 172 -9.75 7.69 -4.75
C GLN A 172 -9.02 7.07 -5.95
N TYR A 173 -8.75 5.75 -5.91
CA TYR A 173 -8.20 5.01 -7.04
C TYR A 173 -9.14 5.05 -8.25
N GLY A 174 -10.44 4.81 -8.03
CA GLY A 174 -11.45 4.88 -9.07
C GLY A 174 -11.56 6.27 -9.70
N GLU A 175 -11.53 7.33 -8.87
CA GLU A 175 -11.56 8.73 -9.35
C GLU A 175 -10.28 9.10 -10.11
N LEU A 176 -9.11 8.68 -9.63
CA LEU A 176 -7.85 8.90 -10.34
C LEU A 176 -7.84 8.18 -11.69
N LYS A 177 -8.32 6.93 -11.73
CA LYS A 177 -8.44 6.18 -12.99
C LYS A 177 -9.34 6.89 -14.00
N LYS A 178 -10.50 7.41 -13.57
CA LYS A 178 -11.38 8.21 -14.47
C LYS A 178 -10.66 9.43 -15.05
N ARG A 179 -9.83 10.12 -14.23
CA ARG A 179 -9.04 11.27 -14.72
C ARG A 179 -7.99 10.84 -15.73
N ILE A 180 -7.28 9.74 -15.46
CA ILE A 180 -6.29 9.19 -16.40
C ILE A 180 -6.96 8.80 -17.72
N ASP A 181 -8.11 8.14 -17.66
CA ASP A 181 -8.85 7.69 -18.85
C ASP A 181 -9.35 8.88 -19.68
N ALA A 182 -9.80 9.95 -19.02
CA ALA A 182 -10.29 11.17 -19.67
C ALA A 182 -9.19 12.12 -20.16
N ALA A 183 -7.96 12.00 -19.65
CA ALA A 183 -6.86 12.88 -19.99
C ALA A 183 -6.51 12.81 -21.48
N LYS A 184 -6.26 13.97 -22.08
CA LYS A 184 -5.81 14.11 -23.47
C LYS A 184 -4.32 13.80 -23.58
N GLU A 185 -3.89 13.51 -24.80
CA GLU A 185 -2.47 13.35 -25.06
C GLU A 185 -1.71 14.66 -24.80
N GLY A 186 -0.61 14.58 -24.02
CA GLY A 186 0.16 15.74 -23.61
C GLY A 186 -0.39 16.52 -22.41
N GLU A 187 -1.53 16.11 -21.84
CA GLU A 187 -2.08 16.70 -20.61
C GLU A 187 -1.34 16.17 -19.38
N VAL A 188 -0.94 17.06 -18.47
CA VAL A 188 -0.34 16.71 -17.19
C VAL A 188 -1.43 16.25 -16.23
N ILE A 189 -1.34 15.01 -15.76
CA ILE A 189 -2.30 14.38 -14.85
C ILE A 189 -1.93 14.67 -13.40
N LEU A 190 -0.65 14.54 -13.07
CA LEU A 190 -0.07 14.83 -11.76
C LEU A 190 1.23 15.60 -11.95
N GLU A 191 1.50 16.53 -11.05
CA GLU A 191 2.76 17.29 -11.01
C GLU A 191 3.20 17.44 -9.56
N ALA A 192 4.48 17.15 -9.31
CA ALA A 192 5.11 17.34 -8.02
C ALA A 192 6.46 18.04 -8.20
N HIS A 193 6.82 18.89 -7.25
CA HIS A 193 8.04 19.68 -7.27
C HIS A 193 8.90 19.37 -6.05
N ASP A 194 10.12 19.84 -6.08
CA ASP A 194 11.08 19.74 -4.97
C ASP A 194 11.32 18.28 -4.49
N LEU A 195 11.36 17.35 -5.46
CA LEU A 195 11.57 15.94 -5.20
C LEU A 195 13.06 15.61 -5.18
N ASP A 196 13.51 14.86 -4.16
CA ASP A 196 14.87 14.31 -4.12
C ASP A 196 15.02 13.18 -5.15
N LEU A 197 15.76 13.43 -6.23
CA LEU A 197 16.10 12.40 -7.20
C LEU A 197 17.34 11.63 -6.74
N GLN A 198 17.22 10.32 -6.68
CA GLN A 198 18.30 9.41 -6.30
C GLN A 198 18.47 8.30 -7.35
N TYR A 199 19.69 7.93 -7.60
CA TYR A 199 20.05 6.83 -8.48
C TYR A 199 20.54 5.63 -7.68
N ALA A 200 20.03 4.45 -8.01
CA ALA A 200 20.53 3.19 -7.47
C ALA A 200 20.72 2.19 -8.60
N LYS A 201 21.88 1.52 -8.68
CA LYS A 201 22.06 0.34 -9.52
C LYS A 201 21.47 -0.87 -8.82
N GLU A 202 20.98 -1.86 -9.60
CA GLU A 202 20.40 -3.10 -9.07
C GLU A 202 21.32 -3.84 -8.08
N THR A 203 22.63 -3.61 -8.16
CA THR A 203 23.66 -4.25 -7.31
C THR A 203 24.16 -3.37 -6.16
N GLU A 204 23.72 -2.12 -6.07
CA GLU A 204 24.17 -1.18 -5.05
C GLU A 204 23.12 -1.00 -3.94
N PHE A 205 23.51 -1.27 -2.69
CA PHE A 205 22.65 -1.04 -1.51
C PHE A 205 22.43 0.45 -1.20
N PHE A 206 23.34 1.30 -1.65
CA PHE A 206 23.30 2.74 -1.36
C PHE A 206 22.83 3.52 -2.58
N LYS A 207 21.85 4.37 -2.35
CA LYS A 207 21.34 5.33 -3.31
C LYS A 207 22.27 6.53 -3.37
N LYS A 208 22.54 7.01 -4.55
CA LYS A 208 23.33 8.23 -4.76
C LYS A 208 22.38 9.39 -5.00
N PRO A 209 22.42 10.45 -4.17
CA PRO A 209 21.63 11.65 -4.44
C PRO A 209 22.10 12.27 -5.75
N ILE A 210 21.16 12.69 -6.58
CA ILE A 210 21.42 13.37 -7.86
C ILE A 210 21.10 14.85 -7.71
N GLY A 211 19.98 15.19 -7.11
CA GLY A 211 19.53 16.55 -6.91
C GLY A 211 18.03 16.67 -6.72
N ILE A 212 17.57 17.92 -6.68
CA ILE A 212 16.14 18.25 -6.59
C ILE A 212 15.57 18.30 -8.01
N THR A 213 14.39 17.74 -8.20
CA THR A 213 13.72 17.67 -9.49
C THR A 213 12.21 17.88 -9.35
N TYR A 214 11.53 17.97 -10.49
CA TYR A 214 10.08 17.83 -10.58
C TYR A 214 9.70 16.47 -11.15
N LEU A 215 8.46 16.06 -10.96
CA LEU A 215 7.85 14.90 -11.62
C LEU A 215 6.55 15.34 -12.26
N LYS A 216 6.40 15.11 -13.56
CA LYS A 216 5.14 15.23 -14.29
C LYS A 216 4.69 13.86 -14.78
N VAL A 217 3.44 13.53 -14.54
CA VAL A 217 2.84 12.27 -14.99
C VAL A 217 1.86 12.56 -16.10
N TYR A 218 2.07 11.92 -17.22
CA TYR A 218 1.20 11.94 -18.40
C TYR A 218 0.55 10.57 -18.61
N LYS A 219 -0.40 10.47 -19.51
CA LYS A 219 -1.07 9.20 -19.84
C LYS A 219 -0.12 8.11 -20.34
N THR A 220 0.96 8.48 -21.03
CA THR A 220 1.87 7.57 -21.71
C THR A 220 3.27 7.52 -21.10
N HIS A 221 3.68 8.55 -20.39
CA HIS A 221 5.04 8.67 -19.85
C HIS A 221 5.08 9.49 -18.57
N ILE A 222 6.18 9.41 -17.88
CA ILE A 222 6.57 10.34 -16.81
C ILE A 222 7.71 11.22 -17.31
N GLU A 223 7.79 12.44 -16.81
CA GLU A 223 8.85 13.41 -17.11
C GLU A 223 9.45 13.95 -15.82
N PHE A 224 10.76 14.05 -15.76
CA PHE A 224 11.50 14.66 -14.66
C PHE A 224 12.78 15.28 -15.17
N GLU A 225 13.42 16.17 -14.40
CA GLU A 225 14.68 16.78 -14.76
C GLU A 225 15.87 15.93 -14.25
N TYR A 226 16.85 15.75 -15.12
CA TYR A 226 18.13 15.11 -14.79
C TYR A 226 19.27 15.85 -15.49
N ASN A 227 20.22 16.37 -14.71
CA ASN A 227 21.35 17.18 -15.20
C ASN A 227 20.95 18.40 -16.05
N GLY A 228 19.84 19.06 -15.73
CA GLY A 228 19.33 20.22 -16.46
C GLY A 228 18.55 19.90 -17.74
N GLU A 229 18.33 18.62 -18.03
CA GLU A 229 17.56 18.17 -19.18
C GLU A 229 16.29 17.43 -18.76
N ALA A 230 15.20 17.63 -19.49
CA ALA A 230 13.96 16.89 -19.28
C ALA A 230 14.08 15.46 -19.80
N VAL A 231 13.96 14.49 -18.91
CA VAL A 231 14.00 13.06 -19.22
C VAL A 231 12.59 12.51 -19.26
N LYS A 232 12.25 11.78 -20.31
CA LYS A 232 10.94 11.11 -20.46
C LYS A 232 11.10 9.60 -20.40
N VAL A 233 10.30 8.96 -19.55
CA VAL A 233 10.26 7.50 -19.41
C VAL A 233 8.86 7.02 -19.73
N ASN A 234 8.68 6.17 -20.73
CA ASN A 234 7.37 5.61 -21.04
C ASN A 234 6.88 4.70 -19.91
N ILE A 235 5.60 4.79 -19.56
CA ILE A 235 5.00 3.96 -18.51
C ILE A 235 5.14 2.46 -18.82
N LYS A 236 5.04 2.06 -20.08
CA LYS A 236 5.23 0.67 -20.53
C LYS A 236 6.64 0.11 -20.28
N ASP A 237 7.65 0.99 -20.15
CA ASP A 237 9.04 0.60 -19.93
C ASP A 237 9.37 0.52 -18.42
N ILE A 238 8.47 0.98 -17.56
CA ILE A 238 8.59 0.92 -16.10
C ILE A 238 8.23 -0.49 -15.64
N LYS A 239 9.23 -1.26 -15.22
CA LYS A 239 9.03 -2.63 -14.75
C LYS A 239 8.38 -2.72 -13.39
N ARG A 240 8.63 -1.74 -12.51
CA ARG A 240 8.12 -1.74 -11.14
C ARG A 240 8.11 -0.32 -10.58
N LEU A 241 7.03 0.03 -9.89
CA LEU A 241 6.94 1.19 -9.02
C LEU A 241 6.87 0.70 -7.57
N MET A 242 7.64 1.31 -6.71
CA MET A 242 7.60 1.06 -5.28
C MET A 242 7.47 2.38 -4.54
N LEU A 243 6.51 2.47 -3.64
CA LEU A 243 6.45 3.57 -2.69
C LEU A 243 7.48 3.32 -1.60
N GLN A 244 8.48 4.16 -1.53
CA GLN A 244 9.43 4.14 -0.42
C GLN A 244 9.00 5.16 0.62
N TYR A 245 9.03 4.76 1.88
CA TYR A 245 8.76 5.63 3.01
C TYR A 245 9.76 6.78 3.08
N LYS A 246 9.26 7.90 3.57
CA LYS A 246 10.10 8.90 4.17
C LYS A 246 10.66 8.27 5.46
N ASP A 247 11.92 7.88 5.45
CA ASP A 247 12.65 7.57 6.66
C ASP A 247 12.77 8.89 7.42
N VAL A 248 11.82 9.14 8.32
CA VAL A 248 11.96 10.22 9.30
C VAL A 248 12.82 9.65 10.40
N LEU A 249 14.12 9.67 10.18
CA LEU A 249 15.10 9.63 11.23
C LEU A 249 15.21 11.07 11.75
N GLU A 250 14.44 11.41 12.74
CA GLU A 250 14.70 12.47 13.71
C GLU A 250 14.99 11.83 15.06
#